data_ad0a6bc40e0e4cdc9e7fd6ce01c0b395
#
_entry.id   ad0a6bc40e0e4cdc9e7fd6ce01c0b395
#
_cell.length_a   1.000
_cell.length_b   1.000
_cell.length_c   1.000
_cell.angle_alpha   90.00
_cell.angle_beta   90.00
_cell.angle_gamma   90.00
#
_symmetry.space_group_name_H-M   'P 1'
#
loop_
_entity.id
_entity.type
_entity.pdbx_description
1 polymer ?
#
loop_
_entity_poly.entity_id
_entity_poly.type
_entity_poly.pdbx_seq_one_letter_code
_entity_poly.pdbx_strand_id
1 'polypeptide(L)'
;MDAPGDPEGPRPPGGDGPAGSARERLRRLSREQFYVLISAASVNLGSMMCYSILGPFFPKEAEKKGASNTIIGMIFGCYALFELLASLVFGNYVVHIGAKFMFVAGMFVSGGVTILFGILDQVPEGPIFIAMCFLVRVMDAISFAAAVTASSSILAKAFPNNVATVLGSLEIFSGLGLILGPPVGGFLYQSFGYELPFIFLGCVVLLMVPLNMCILPNYESDPGQHSFWKLITLPKVGLLVFVINSLSSCFGFLDPTLSLFVLEKFNLPAGYVGLVFLGLALSYAISSPLFGLLSDKMPHVRKWLLVFGNLITAGCYVLLGPVPILHIQSQLWLLVLILVVHGISAGMSIIPTFPEILSCAYENGFEEGLSTLGLVSGLFSAMWSVGAFIGPTLGGFLYEKIGFEWAAAIQGLWALISGLAMGLFYVLEHSRRRRRCKPQDILSTEEEKTALLPHEL
;
A
#
# COMPACT_ATOMS: atom_id res chain seq x y z
N MET A 1 -75.90 5.96 -40.32
CA MET A 1 -75.42 7.33 -40.35
C MET A 1 -74.26 7.36 -39.40
N ASP A 2 -73.12 7.07 -39.96
CA ASP A 2 -71.87 6.98 -39.20
C ASP A 2 -71.16 8.32 -39.20
N ALA A 3 -70.73 8.78 -38.02
CA ALA A 3 -69.87 9.93 -37.89
C ALA A 3 -68.39 9.50 -37.86
N PRO A 4 -67.51 10.19 -38.59
CA PRO A 4 -66.12 9.81 -38.73
C PRO A 4 -65.29 10.20 -37.48
N GLY A 5 -64.40 9.26 -37.08
CA GLY A 5 -63.45 9.43 -35.99
C GLY A 5 -62.29 10.39 -36.35
N ASP A 6 -61.90 11.16 -35.33
CA ASP A 6 -60.75 12.06 -35.38
C ASP A 6 -59.43 11.26 -35.47
N PRO A 7 -58.44 11.72 -36.23
CA PRO A 7 -57.12 11.11 -36.28
C PRO A 7 -56.31 11.45 -35.04
N GLU A 8 -55.88 10.40 -34.27
CA GLU A 8 -54.87 10.53 -33.23
C GLU A 8 -53.56 11.06 -33.83
N GLY A 9 -53.14 12.22 -33.39
CA GLY A 9 -51.82 12.77 -33.67
C GLY A 9 -50.68 11.93 -33.03
N PRO A 10 -49.48 11.85 -33.65
CA PRO A 10 -48.39 11.08 -33.13
C PRO A 10 -47.90 11.59 -31.78
N ARG A 11 -47.90 10.71 -30.77
CA ARG A 11 -47.27 10.97 -29.45
C ARG A 11 -45.78 11.22 -29.66
N PRO A 12 -45.21 12.24 -29.01
CA PRO A 12 -43.73 12.46 -29.06
C PRO A 12 -43.03 11.25 -28.44
N PRO A 13 -41.91 10.76 -29.05
CA PRO A 13 -41.12 9.69 -28.47
C PRO A 13 -40.53 10.16 -27.15
N GLY A 14 -40.84 9.40 -26.11
CA GLY A 14 -40.25 9.61 -24.78
C GLY A 14 -38.73 9.59 -24.87
N GLY A 15 -38.14 10.72 -24.60
CA GLY A 15 -36.69 10.92 -24.64
C GLY A 15 -35.99 10.26 -23.45
N ASP A 16 -35.82 8.94 -23.53
CA ASP A 16 -34.74 8.27 -22.79
C ASP A 16 -33.45 8.49 -23.56
N GLY A 17 -32.87 9.66 -23.35
CA GLY A 17 -31.60 10.02 -23.95
C GLY A 17 -30.47 9.10 -23.45
N PRO A 18 -29.44 8.86 -24.28
CA PRO A 18 -28.30 8.00 -23.94
C PRO A 18 -27.52 8.41 -22.69
N ALA A 19 -27.81 9.60 -22.14
CA ALA A 19 -27.20 10.11 -20.91
C ALA A 19 -27.73 9.44 -19.63
N GLY A 20 -28.99 8.97 -19.59
CA GLY A 20 -29.57 8.23 -18.46
C GLY A 20 -28.95 6.83 -18.32
N SER A 21 -28.82 6.12 -19.45
CA SER A 21 -28.25 4.77 -19.45
C SER A 21 -26.74 4.76 -19.17
N ALA A 22 -26.03 5.81 -19.54
CA ALA A 22 -24.59 5.95 -19.24
C ALA A 22 -24.35 6.26 -17.74
N ARG A 23 -25.20 7.09 -17.10
CA ARG A 23 -25.12 7.33 -15.66
C ARG A 23 -25.53 6.12 -14.81
N GLU A 24 -26.45 5.29 -15.28
CA GLU A 24 -26.80 4.05 -14.58
C GLU A 24 -25.74 2.94 -14.77
N ARG A 25 -25.06 2.88 -15.91
CA ARG A 25 -23.92 1.97 -16.12
C ARG A 25 -22.72 2.35 -15.26
N LEU A 26 -22.50 3.61 -14.98
CA LEU A 26 -21.45 4.10 -14.07
C LEU A 26 -21.70 3.76 -12.59
N ARG A 27 -22.89 3.34 -12.22
CA ARG A 27 -23.27 3.02 -10.83
C ARG A 27 -23.23 1.54 -10.47
N ARG A 28 -23.13 0.63 -11.45
CA ARG A 28 -23.09 -0.82 -11.18
C ARG A 28 -21.71 -1.36 -11.56
N LEU A 29 -20.99 -1.86 -10.55
CA LEU A 29 -19.81 -2.69 -10.76
C LEU A 29 -20.16 -3.82 -11.72
N SER A 30 -19.32 -4.04 -12.75
CA SER A 30 -19.49 -5.22 -13.59
C SER A 30 -19.23 -6.49 -12.75
N ARG A 31 -19.80 -7.63 -13.14
CA ARG A 31 -19.57 -8.90 -12.45
C ARG A 31 -18.08 -9.22 -12.36
N GLU A 32 -17.34 -8.93 -13.42
CA GLU A 32 -15.90 -9.10 -13.48
C GLU A 32 -15.17 -8.24 -12.45
N GLN A 33 -15.48 -6.94 -12.38
CA GLN A 33 -14.93 -6.02 -11.40
C GLN A 33 -15.23 -6.45 -9.96
N PHE A 34 -16.43 -6.94 -9.70
CA PHE A 34 -16.80 -7.46 -8.39
C PHE A 34 -15.97 -8.70 -7.99
N TYR A 35 -15.75 -9.64 -8.93
CA TYR A 35 -14.91 -10.80 -8.70
C TYR A 35 -13.45 -10.43 -8.45
N VAL A 36 -12.93 -9.47 -9.19
CA VAL A 36 -11.56 -8.95 -8.98
C VAL A 36 -11.42 -8.32 -7.58
N LEU A 37 -12.42 -7.55 -7.12
CA LEU A 37 -12.42 -6.99 -5.77
C LEU A 37 -12.45 -8.05 -4.68
N ILE A 38 -13.29 -9.07 -4.80
CA ILE A 38 -13.34 -10.18 -3.83
C ILE A 38 -11.99 -10.90 -3.80
N SER A 39 -11.42 -11.20 -4.95
CA SER A 39 -10.13 -11.88 -5.06
C SER A 39 -9.02 -11.05 -4.41
N ALA A 40 -8.93 -9.76 -4.73
CA ALA A 40 -7.93 -8.87 -4.16
C ALA A 40 -8.12 -8.68 -2.64
N ALA A 41 -9.37 -8.54 -2.16
CA ALA A 41 -9.67 -8.47 -0.74
C ALA A 41 -9.27 -9.74 0.01
N SER A 42 -9.51 -10.91 -0.58
CA SER A 42 -9.13 -12.19 0.03
C SER A 42 -7.62 -12.35 0.18
N VAL A 43 -6.84 -11.90 -0.81
CA VAL A 43 -5.37 -11.90 -0.73
C VAL A 43 -4.88 -10.94 0.35
N ASN A 44 -5.36 -9.70 0.36
CA ASN A 44 -4.93 -8.70 1.33
C ASN A 44 -5.24 -9.15 2.76
N LEU A 45 -6.46 -9.62 3.01
CA LEU A 45 -6.86 -10.14 4.32
C LEU A 45 -6.03 -11.36 4.72
N GLY A 46 -5.95 -12.37 3.87
CA GLY A 46 -5.24 -13.63 4.16
C GLY A 46 -3.75 -13.42 4.35
N SER A 47 -3.10 -12.65 3.48
CA SER A 47 -1.66 -12.36 3.56
C SER A 47 -1.30 -11.56 4.81
N MET A 48 -2.09 -10.57 5.18
CA MET A 48 -1.86 -9.78 6.39
C MET A 48 -2.12 -10.56 7.67
N MET A 49 -3.08 -11.48 7.67
CA MET A 49 -3.27 -12.41 8.78
C MET A 49 -2.07 -13.37 8.92
N CYS A 50 -1.57 -13.93 7.82
CA CYS A 50 -0.39 -14.80 7.82
C CYS A 50 0.85 -14.05 8.33
N TYR A 51 1.01 -12.80 7.93
CA TYR A 51 2.11 -11.94 8.40
C TYR A 51 2.01 -11.66 9.91
N SER A 52 0.85 -11.27 10.40
CA SER A 52 0.66 -10.78 11.77
C SER A 52 0.56 -11.88 12.82
N ILE A 53 0.21 -13.10 12.43
CA ILE A 53 0.04 -14.22 13.36
C ILE A 53 1.35 -14.64 14.05
N LEU A 54 2.48 -14.42 13.42
CA LEU A 54 3.78 -14.79 13.97
C LEU A 54 4.19 -13.97 15.19
N GLY A 55 3.82 -12.67 15.20
CA GLY A 55 4.29 -11.71 16.19
C GLY A 55 4.12 -12.14 17.65
N PRO A 56 2.93 -12.60 18.07
CA PRO A 56 2.63 -12.80 19.49
C PRO A 56 3.38 -13.93 20.17
N PHE A 57 3.70 -15.02 19.47
CA PHE A 57 4.19 -16.25 20.12
C PHE A 57 5.41 -16.91 19.46
N PHE A 58 5.68 -16.64 18.18
CA PHE A 58 6.84 -17.22 17.49
C PHE A 58 8.17 -16.89 18.15
N PRO A 59 8.45 -15.62 18.58
CA PRO A 59 9.72 -15.29 19.22
C PRO A 59 10.02 -16.15 20.45
N LYS A 60 9.03 -16.41 21.31
CA LYS A 60 9.19 -17.24 22.50
C LYS A 60 9.48 -18.70 22.14
N GLU A 61 8.79 -19.25 21.16
CA GLU A 61 9.02 -20.63 20.72
C GLU A 61 10.39 -20.79 20.05
N ALA A 62 10.82 -19.81 19.25
CA ALA A 62 12.15 -19.80 18.65
C ALA A 62 13.27 -19.70 19.71
N GLU A 63 13.07 -18.90 20.75
CA GLU A 63 14.00 -18.81 21.88
C GLU A 63 14.13 -20.12 22.64
N LYS A 64 13.03 -20.84 22.89
CA LYS A 64 13.03 -22.18 23.46
C LYS A 64 13.79 -23.20 22.61
N LYS A 65 13.80 -23.03 21.29
CA LYS A 65 14.52 -23.87 20.32
C LYS A 65 15.98 -23.45 20.09
N GLY A 66 16.50 -22.52 20.88
CA GLY A 66 17.90 -22.08 20.85
C GLY A 66 18.22 -20.92 19.94
N ALA A 67 17.23 -20.21 19.41
CA ALA A 67 17.45 -19.00 18.64
C ALA A 67 17.70 -17.80 19.56
N SER A 68 18.77 -17.04 19.30
CA SER A 68 19.02 -15.76 19.98
C SER A 68 18.07 -14.66 19.45
N ASN A 69 17.89 -13.60 20.23
CA ASN A 69 17.06 -12.46 19.81
C ASN A 69 17.58 -11.84 18.50
N THR A 70 18.87 -11.83 18.27
CA THR A 70 19.48 -11.38 17.00
C THR A 70 19.06 -12.28 15.84
N ILE A 71 19.09 -13.59 16.01
CA ILE A 71 18.67 -14.57 14.99
C ILE A 71 17.16 -14.41 14.71
N ILE A 72 16.33 -14.24 15.73
CA ILE A 72 14.90 -14.00 15.58
C ILE A 72 14.65 -12.71 14.77
N GLY A 73 15.37 -11.63 15.10
CA GLY A 73 15.32 -10.38 14.32
C GLY A 73 15.74 -10.57 12.87
N MET A 74 16.76 -11.38 12.60
CA MET A 74 17.21 -11.71 11.24
C MET A 74 16.17 -12.55 10.47
N ILE A 75 15.47 -13.47 11.13
CA ILE A 75 14.36 -14.24 10.53
C ILE A 75 13.24 -13.32 10.07
N PHE A 76 12.89 -12.31 10.85
CA PHE A 76 11.92 -11.29 10.44
C PHE A 76 12.49 -10.38 9.34
N GLY A 77 13.74 -9.95 9.45
CA GLY A 77 14.39 -9.03 8.50
C GLY A 77 14.63 -9.65 7.12
N CYS A 78 14.94 -10.94 7.03
CA CYS A 78 15.16 -11.60 5.73
C CYS A 78 13.89 -11.58 4.86
N TYR A 79 12.72 -11.57 5.46
CA TYR A 79 11.45 -11.45 4.75
C TYR A 79 11.41 -10.18 3.89
N ALA A 80 11.67 -9.01 4.48
CA ALA A 80 11.65 -7.74 3.76
C ALA A 80 12.69 -7.68 2.63
N LEU A 81 13.87 -8.26 2.84
CA LEU A 81 14.91 -8.31 1.81
C LEU A 81 14.49 -9.17 0.60
N PHE A 82 13.94 -10.36 0.84
CA PHE A 82 13.51 -11.24 -0.25
C PHE A 82 12.20 -10.76 -0.89
N GLU A 83 11.32 -10.11 -0.15
CA GLU A 83 10.16 -9.42 -0.70
C GLU A 83 10.59 -8.30 -1.67
N LEU A 84 11.59 -7.50 -1.31
CA LEU A 84 12.19 -6.49 -2.19
C LEU A 84 12.65 -7.10 -3.52
N LEU A 85 13.50 -8.11 -3.45
CA LEU A 85 14.06 -8.74 -4.66
C LEU A 85 12.99 -9.41 -5.51
N ALA A 86 12.06 -10.12 -4.89
CA ALA A 86 10.96 -10.80 -5.57
C ALA A 86 10.00 -9.81 -6.23
N SER A 87 9.65 -8.69 -5.58
CA SER A 87 8.76 -7.67 -6.12
C SER A 87 9.32 -7.03 -7.39
N LEU A 88 10.63 -6.79 -7.45
CA LEU A 88 11.29 -6.27 -8.66
C LEU A 88 11.21 -7.27 -9.82
N VAL A 89 11.48 -8.56 -9.54
CA VAL A 89 11.41 -9.61 -10.55
C VAL A 89 9.97 -9.79 -11.03
N PHE A 90 9.04 -9.98 -10.13
CA PHE A 90 7.62 -10.21 -10.50
C PHE A 90 6.98 -9.00 -11.18
N GLY A 91 7.33 -7.77 -10.77
CA GLY A 91 6.86 -6.56 -11.42
C GLY A 91 7.28 -6.48 -12.89
N ASN A 92 8.49 -6.93 -13.20
CA ASN A 92 9.00 -6.95 -14.57
C ASN A 92 8.45 -8.09 -15.42
N TYR A 93 8.20 -9.25 -14.80
CA TYR A 93 7.81 -10.47 -15.50
C TYR A 93 6.33 -10.83 -15.38
N VAL A 94 5.50 -9.96 -14.81
CA VAL A 94 4.06 -10.24 -14.59
C VAL A 94 3.32 -10.66 -15.85
N VAL A 95 3.65 -10.08 -17.00
CA VAL A 95 3.01 -10.42 -18.29
C VAL A 95 3.50 -11.75 -18.82
N HIS A 96 4.80 -12.06 -18.69
CA HIS A 96 5.38 -13.32 -19.15
C HIS A 96 4.91 -14.52 -18.35
N ILE A 97 4.79 -14.35 -17.03
CA ILE A 97 4.36 -15.40 -16.10
C ILE A 97 2.82 -15.56 -16.17
N GLY A 98 2.11 -14.47 -16.42
CA GLY A 98 0.65 -14.38 -16.35
C GLY A 98 0.18 -13.93 -14.95
N ALA A 99 -0.52 -12.80 -14.91
CA ALA A 99 -0.93 -12.18 -13.65
C ALA A 99 -1.84 -13.10 -12.82
N LYS A 100 -2.81 -13.78 -13.44
CA LYS A 100 -3.69 -14.74 -12.77
C LYS A 100 -2.91 -15.92 -12.19
N PHE A 101 -1.98 -16.49 -12.97
CA PHE A 101 -1.16 -17.60 -12.52
C PHE A 101 -0.28 -17.18 -11.33
N MET A 102 0.36 -16.02 -11.43
CA MET A 102 1.23 -15.49 -10.38
C MET A 102 0.45 -15.20 -9.09
N PHE A 103 -0.77 -14.68 -9.20
CA PHE A 103 -1.69 -14.46 -8.08
C PHE A 103 -2.04 -15.78 -7.38
N VAL A 104 -2.53 -16.75 -8.14
CA VAL A 104 -3.00 -18.05 -7.62
C VAL A 104 -1.85 -18.87 -7.04
N ALA A 105 -0.72 -18.94 -7.76
CA ALA A 105 0.47 -19.64 -7.31
C ALA A 105 1.06 -19.01 -6.04
N GLY A 106 1.08 -17.67 -5.97
CA GLY A 106 1.50 -16.94 -4.77
C GLY A 106 0.65 -17.31 -3.55
N MET A 107 -0.68 -17.29 -3.69
CA MET A 107 -1.58 -17.72 -2.60
C MET A 107 -1.39 -19.19 -2.21
N PHE A 108 -1.25 -20.08 -3.19
CA PHE A 108 -1.05 -21.50 -2.93
C PHE A 108 0.24 -21.74 -2.13
N VAL A 109 1.36 -21.14 -2.56
CA VAL A 109 2.64 -21.26 -1.87
C VAL A 109 2.56 -20.62 -0.48
N SER A 110 1.94 -19.44 -0.33
CA SER A 110 1.78 -18.76 0.96
C SER A 110 0.98 -19.62 1.96
N GLY A 111 -0.13 -20.23 1.53
CA GLY A 111 -0.89 -21.16 2.38
C GLY A 111 -0.10 -22.39 2.80
N GLY A 112 0.64 -23.01 1.86
CA GLY A 112 1.50 -24.17 2.13
C GLY A 112 2.66 -23.81 3.06
N VAL A 113 3.30 -22.68 2.85
CA VAL A 113 4.40 -22.19 3.69
C VAL A 113 3.92 -21.86 5.11
N THR A 114 2.72 -21.29 5.25
CA THR A 114 2.12 -21.03 6.56
C THR A 114 1.90 -22.34 7.34
N ILE A 115 1.42 -23.39 6.70
CA ILE A 115 1.30 -24.73 7.32
C ILE A 115 2.68 -25.28 7.69
N LEU A 116 3.67 -25.19 6.80
CA LEU A 116 5.04 -25.63 7.09
C LEU A 116 5.63 -24.89 8.30
N PHE A 117 5.32 -23.62 8.46
CA PHE A 117 5.78 -22.83 9.61
C PHE A 117 5.23 -23.38 10.93
N GLY A 118 3.98 -23.84 10.93
CA GLY A 118 3.39 -24.53 12.08
C GLY A 118 4.05 -25.88 12.38
N ILE A 119 4.42 -26.65 11.35
CA ILE A 119 5.06 -27.95 11.50
C ILE A 119 6.54 -27.84 11.97
N LEU A 120 7.15 -26.66 11.85
CA LEU A 120 8.53 -26.44 12.33
C LEU A 120 8.72 -26.74 13.83
N ASP A 121 7.68 -26.76 14.61
CA ASP A 121 7.76 -27.18 16.02
C ASP A 121 8.27 -28.61 16.20
N GLN A 122 8.05 -29.48 15.21
CA GLN A 122 8.52 -30.87 15.20
C GLN A 122 9.99 -31.03 14.79
N VAL A 123 10.62 -29.97 14.30
CA VAL A 123 12.03 -30.01 13.88
C VAL A 123 12.94 -30.01 15.13
N PRO A 124 14.04 -30.79 15.14
CA PRO A 124 15.01 -30.79 16.21
C PRO A 124 15.55 -29.40 16.53
N GLU A 125 15.78 -29.13 17.82
CA GLU A 125 16.34 -27.87 18.29
C GLU A 125 17.75 -27.60 17.69
N GLY A 126 18.07 -26.32 17.55
CA GLY A 126 19.39 -25.86 17.13
C GLY A 126 19.47 -25.37 15.69
N PRO A 127 20.63 -25.54 15.01
CA PRO A 127 20.91 -24.93 13.69
C PRO A 127 19.93 -25.36 12.59
N ILE A 128 19.41 -26.59 12.65
CA ILE A 128 18.48 -27.13 11.65
C ILE A 128 17.15 -26.37 11.71
N PHE A 129 16.61 -26.16 12.92
CA PHE A 129 15.39 -25.39 13.14
C PHE A 129 15.55 -23.94 12.61
N ILE A 130 16.67 -23.28 12.92
CA ILE A 130 16.97 -21.92 12.47
C ILE A 130 17.05 -21.86 10.94
N ALA A 131 17.76 -22.78 10.31
CA ALA A 131 17.88 -22.84 8.86
C ALA A 131 16.53 -23.05 8.16
N MET A 132 15.69 -23.91 8.72
CA MET A 132 14.33 -24.14 8.21
C MET A 132 13.44 -22.91 8.38
N CYS A 133 13.55 -22.19 9.48
CA CYS A 133 12.82 -20.92 9.69
C CYS A 133 13.20 -19.89 8.62
N PHE A 134 14.49 -19.72 8.31
CA PHE A 134 14.94 -18.83 7.24
C PHE A 134 14.39 -19.25 5.88
N LEU A 135 14.49 -20.52 5.55
CA LEU A 135 14.02 -21.05 4.26
C LEU A 135 12.52 -20.78 4.08
N VAL A 136 11.73 -21.12 5.08
CA VAL A 136 10.27 -20.95 5.03
C VAL A 136 9.89 -19.47 4.95
N ARG A 137 10.59 -18.59 5.67
CA ARG A 137 10.36 -17.14 5.60
C ARG A 137 10.73 -16.54 4.24
N VAL A 138 11.80 -17.01 3.63
CA VAL A 138 12.19 -16.60 2.26
C VAL A 138 11.12 -17.01 1.25
N MET A 139 10.62 -18.23 1.33
CA MET A 139 9.54 -18.71 0.46
C MET A 139 8.24 -17.93 0.67
N ASP A 140 7.92 -17.60 1.92
CA ASP A 140 6.76 -16.77 2.26
C ASP A 140 6.88 -15.36 1.65
N ALA A 141 8.03 -14.72 1.78
CA ALA A 141 8.29 -13.41 1.19
C ALA A 141 8.15 -13.40 -0.35
N ILE A 142 8.68 -14.43 -1.01
CA ILE A 142 8.56 -14.58 -2.48
C ILE A 142 7.10 -14.77 -2.89
N SER A 143 6.36 -15.62 -2.19
CA SER A 143 4.95 -15.89 -2.49
C SER A 143 4.06 -14.67 -2.23
N PHE A 144 4.32 -13.94 -1.17
CA PHE A 144 3.64 -12.70 -0.84
C PHE A 144 3.86 -11.64 -1.93
N ALA A 145 5.12 -11.42 -2.31
CA ALA A 145 5.47 -10.48 -3.37
C ALA A 145 4.76 -10.82 -4.70
N ALA A 146 4.70 -12.11 -5.07
CA ALA A 146 4.01 -12.56 -6.27
C ALA A 146 2.49 -12.25 -6.19
N ALA A 147 1.84 -12.63 -5.11
CA ALA A 147 0.41 -12.44 -4.91
C ALA A 147 0.01 -10.95 -4.90
N VAL A 148 0.74 -10.11 -4.17
CA VAL A 148 0.45 -8.69 -4.02
C VAL A 148 0.74 -7.92 -5.31
N THR A 149 1.86 -8.17 -5.98
CA THR A 149 2.20 -7.53 -7.26
C THR A 149 1.17 -7.87 -8.33
N ALA A 150 0.77 -9.13 -8.43
CA ALA A 150 -0.26 -9.56 -9.36
C ALA A 150 -1.64 -8.97 -9.01
N SER A 151 -2.01 -8.97 -7.74
CA SER A 151 -3.28 -8.40 -7.24
C SER A 151 -3.41 -6.92 -7.59
N SER A 152 -2.39 -6.12 -7.28
CA SER A 152 -2.39 -4.69 -7.56
C SER A 152 -2.43 -4.40 -9.07
N SER A 153 -1.74 -5.20 -9.88
CA SER A 153 -1.71 -5.05 -11.34
C SER A 153 -3.07 -5.39 -11.97
N ILE A 154 -3.68 -6.50 -11.55
CA ILE A 154 -5.02 -6.92 -12.02
C ILE A 154 -6.07 -5.88 -11.63
N LEU A 155 -6.00 -5.39 -10.39
CA LEU A 155 -6.94 -4.41 -9.86
C LEU A 155 -6.86 -3.09 -10.63
N ALA A 156 -5.65 -2.59 -10.85
CA ALA A 156 -5.45 -1.36 -11.62
C ALA A 156 -5.92 -1.51 -13.08
N LYS A 157 -5.78 -2.70 -13.68
CA LYS A 157 -6.32 -3.02 -15.01
C LYS A 157 -7.85 -3.05 -15.05
N ALA A 158 -8.47 -3.62 -14.02
CA ALA A 158 -9.93 -3.71 -13.90
C ALA A 158 -10.61 -2.35 -13.62
N PHE A 159 -9.90 -1.43 -12.97
CA PHE A 159 -10.43 -0.13 -12.53
C PHE A 159 -9.55 1.05 -12.99
N PRO A 160 -9.36 1.29 -14.28
CA PRO A 160 -8.42 2.29 -14.78
C PRO A 160 -8.74 3.72 -14.32
N ASN A 161 -10.02 4.04 -14.11
CA ASN A 161 -10.48 5.38 -13.70
C ASN A 161 -10.55 5.58 -12.18
N ASN A 162 -10.47 4.51 -11.39
CA ASN A 162 -10.69 4.53 -9.93
C ASN A 162 -9.60 3.77 -9.17
N VAL A 163 -8.37 3.77 -9.69
CA VAL A 163 -7.25 2.98 -9.14
C VAL A 163 -7.00 3.31 -7.68
N ALA A 164 -6.91 4.60 -7.33
CA ALA A 164 -6.63 5.01 -5.96
C ALA A 164 -7.78 4.66 -4.99
N THR A 165 -9.04 4.85 -5.41
CA THR A 165 -10.22 4.48 -4.60
C THR A 165 -10.22 3.00 -4.26
N VAL A 166 -9.92 2.17 -5.25
CA VAL A 166 -9.99 0.71 -5.09
C VAL A 166 -8.81 0.20 -4.27
N LEU A 167 -7.59 0.68 -4.52
CA LEU A 167 -6.42 0.37 -3.70
C LEU A 167 -6.63 0.83 -2.24
N GLY A 168 -7.14 2.05 -2.04
CA GLY A 168 -7.46 2.56 -0.71
C GLY A 168 -8.54 1.75 0.02
N SER A 169 -9.52 1.22 -0.72
CA SER A 169 -10.55 0.35 -0.14
C SER A 169 -10.00 -1.01 0.28
N LEU A 170 -9.00 -1.53 -0.42
CA LEU A 170 -8.33 -2.78 -0.04
C LEU A 170 -7.53 -2.66 1.26
N GLU A 171 -7.07 -1.46 1.61
CA GLU A 171 -6.37 -1.23 2.87
C GLU A 171 -7.25 -1.50 4.11
N ILE A 172 -8.58 -1.48 3.97
CA ILE A 172 -9.49 -1.95 5.02
C ILE A 172 -9.25 -3.43 5.32
N PHE A 173 -9.10 -4.25 4.27
CA PHE A 173 -8.88 -5.69 4.41
C PHE A 173 -7.46 -6.00 4.91
N SER A 174 -6.46 -5.23 4.48
CA SER A 174 -5.10 -5.29 5.03
C SER A 174 -5.11 -4.97 6.53
N GLY A 175 -5.76 -3.88 6.92
CA GLY A 175 -5.92 -3.49 8.33
C GLY A 175 -6.67 -4.52 9.17
N LEU A 176 -7.76 -5.08 8.64
CA LEU A 176 -8.49 -6.17 9.29
C LEU A 176 -7.61 -7.42 9.49
N GLY A 177 -6.78 -7.77 8.51
CA GLY A 177 -5.84 -8.87 8.62
C GLY A 177 -4.83 -8.68 9.75
N LEU A 178 -4.25 -7.48 9.84
CA LEU A 178 -3.32 -7.12 10.93
C LEU A 178 -3.98 -7.14 12.31
N ILE A 179 -5.24 -6.70 12.40
CA ILE A 179 -6.00 -6.65 13.66
C ILE A 179 -6.46 -8.04 14.11
N LEU A 180 -6.94 -8.87 13.19
CA LEU A 180 -7.53 -10.18 13.50
C LEU A 180 -6.48 -11.27 13.71
N GLY A 181 -5.32 -11.18 13.05
CA GLY A 181 -4.27 -12.19 13.12
C GLY A 181 -3.81 -12.50 14.54
N PRO A 182 -3.31 -11.52 15.31
CA PRO A 182 -2.81 -11.76 16.66
C PRO A 182 -3.85 -12.33 17.65
N PRO A 183 -5.09 -11.81 17.75
CA PRO A 183 -6.10 -12.38 18.64
C PRO A 183 -6.52 -13.79 18.24
N VAL A 184 -6.74 -14.05 16.96
CA VAL A 184 -7.10 -15.39 16.46
C VAL A 184 -5.96 -16.37 16.71
N GLY A 185 -4.73 -15.95 16.35
CA GLY A 185 -3.54 -16.76 16.60
C GLY A 185 -3.30 -17.04 18.08
N GLY A 186 -3.39 -16.00 18.92
CA GLY A 186 -3.21 -16.13 20.36
C GLY A 186 -4.23 -17.04 21.03
N PHE A 187 -5.51 -16.93 20.65
CA PHE A 187 -6.58 -17.80 21.16
C PHE A 187 -6.35 -19.28 20.77
N LEU A 188 -6.03 -19.53 19.50
CA LEU A 188 -5.76 -20.88 19.01
C LEU A 188 -4.49 -21.46 19.65
N TYR A 189 -3.44 -20.63 19.82
CA TYR A 189 -2.21 -21.03 20.48
C TYR A 189 -2.43 -21.43 21.93
N GLN A 190 -3.19 -20.64 22.69
CA GLN A 190 -3.50 -20.97 24.10
C GLN A 190 -4.34 -22.22 24.26
N SER A 191 -5.28 -22.48 23.33
CA SER A 191 -6.21 -23.59 23.42
C SER A 191 -5.65 -24.90 22.88
N PHE A 192 -4.79 -24.87 21.86
CA PHE A 192 -4.41 -26.04 21.06
C PHE A 192 -2.89 -26.15 20.79
N GLY A 193 -2.09 -25.20 21.25
CA GLY A 193 -0.65 -25.21 21.05
C GLY A 193 -0.18 -24.48 19.79
N TYR A 194 1.14 -24.59 19.52
CA TYR A 194 1.82 -23.81 18.49
C TYR A 194 1.38 -24.12 17.04
N GLU A 195 1.12 -25.38 16.75
CA GLU A 195 0.89 -25.84 15.36
C GLU A 195 -0.45 -25.36 14.80
N LEU A 196 -1.51 -25.38 15.61
CA LEU A 196 -2.88 -25.19 15.13
C LEU A 196 -3.15 -23.82 14.51
N PRO A 197 -2.67 -22.69 15.05
CA PRO A 197 -2.88 -21.37 14.44
C PRO A 197 -2.41 -21.31 13.00
N PHE A 198 -1.24 -21.83 12.72
CA PHE A 198 -0.63 -21.84 11.39
C PHE A 198 -1.33 -22.83 10.44
N ILE A 199 -1.65 -24.02 10.90
CA ILE A 199 -2.36 -25.01 10.10
C ILE A 199 -3.76 -24.49 9.74
N PHE A 200 -4.49 -23.95 10.71
CA PHE A 200 -5.82 -23.38 10.49
C PHE A 200 -5.78 -22.26 9.44
N LEU A 201 -4.91 -21.29 9.63
CA LEU A 201 -4.81 -20.14 8.72
C LEU A 201 -4.31 -20.55 7.35
N GLY A 202 -3.31 -21.41 7.25
CA GLY A 202 -2.82 -21.95 6.01
C GLY A 202 -3.88 -22.73 5.23
N CYS A 203 -4.70 -23.52 5.90
CA CYS A 203 -5.85 -24.21 5.30
C CYS A 203 -6.89 -23.22 4.77
N VAL A 204 -7.20 -22.15 5.51
CA VAL A 204 -8.11 -21.10 5.05
C VAL A 204 -7.60 -20.45 3.77
N VAL A 205 -6.32 -20.09 3.72
CA VAL A 205 -5.71 -19.51 2.51
C VAL A 205 -5.73 -20.50 1.35
N LEU A 206 -5.43 -21.77 1.59
CA LEU A 206 -5.50 -22.82 0.55
C LEU A 206 -6.92 -23.05 0.02
N LEU A 207 -7.95 -22.91 0.85
CA LEU A 207 -9.35 -22.98 0.41
C LEU A 207 -9.75 -21.80 -0.49
N MET A 208 -9.11 -20.66 -0.32
CA MET A 208 -9.33 -19.50 -1.21
C MET A 208 -8.73 -19.70 -2.59
N VAL A 209 -7.75 -20.57 -2.77
CA VAL A 209 -7.06 -20.81 -4.06
C VAL A 209 -8.01 -21.28 -5.15
N PRO A 210 -8.78 -22.38 -4.99
CA PRO A 210 -9.72 -22.83 -6.02
C PRO A 210 -10.82 -21.80 -6.30
N LEU A 211 -11.27 -21.07 -5.28
CA LEU A 211 -12.23 -19.99 -5.46
C LEU A 211 -11.68 -18.92 -6.40
N ASN A 212 -10.47 -18.44 -6.14
CA ASN A 212 -9.82 -17.43 -6.97
C ASN A 212 -9.47 -17.92 -8.37
N MET A 213 -9.15 -19.21 -8.54
CA MET A 213 -8.98 -19.81 -9.85
C MET A 213 -10.25 -19.73 -10.71
N CYS A 214 -11.43 -19.91 -10.10
CA CYS A 214 -12.70 -19.90 -10.78
C CYS A 214 -13.20 -18.48 -11.11
N ILE A 215 -13.03 -17.54 -10.17
CA ILE A 215 -13.66 -16.21 -10.29
C ILE A 215 -12.76 -15.15 -10.94
N LEU A 216 -11.43 -15.29 -10.83
CA LEU A 216 -10.50 -14.28 -11.33
C LEU A 216 -10.41 -14.34 -12.86
N PRO A 217 -10.65 -13.23 -13.59
CA PRO A 217 -10.53 -13.18 -15.03
C PRO A 217 -9.07 -13.31 -15.48
N ASN A 218 -8.89 -13.78 -16.72
CA ASN A 218 -7.59 -13.87 -17.34
C ASN A 218 -7.31 -12.60 -18.13
N TYR A 219 -6.29 -11.84 -17.74
CA TYR A 219 -5.85 -10.66 -18.47
C TYR A 219 -4.63 -11.04 -19.31
N GLU A 220 -4.83 -11.04 -20.64
CA GLU A 220 -3.74 -11.19 -21.60
C GLU A 220 -3.21 -9.80 -21.98
N SER A 221 -1.92 -9.70 -22.15
CA SER A 221 -1.23 -8.49 -22.64
C SER A 221 0.06 -8.89 -23.32
N ASP A 222 0.43 -8.14 -24.34
CA ASP A 222 1.73 -8.26 -24.96
C ASP A 222 2.83 -7.78 -24.02
N PRO A 223 4.02 -8.41 -24.03
CA PRO A 223 5.16 -7.95 -23.25
C PRO A 223 5.54 -6.54 -23.70
N GLY A 224 5.46 -5.58 -22.79
CA GLY A 224 5.92 -4.21 -23.05
C GLY A 224 7.43 -4.15 -23.20
N GLN A 225 7.91 -3.25 -24.04
CA GLN A 225 9.35 -3.04 -24.29
C GLN A 225 10.02 -2.17 -23.21
N HIS A 226 9.29 -1.79 -22.15
CA HIS A 226 9.80 -0.86 -21.16
C HIS A 226 10.56 -1.56 -20.03
N SER A 227 11.73 -1.00 -19.72
CA SER A 227 12.58 -1.48 -18.63
C SER A 227 12.21 -0.79 -17.31
N PHE A 228 12.31 -1.54 -16.22
CA PHE A 228 12.24 -1.04 -14.86
C PHE A 228 13.20 0.14 -14.60
N TRP A 229 14.41 0.07 -15.16
CA TRP A 229 15.42 1.13 -15.03
C TRP A 229 14.97 2.45 -15.65
N LYS A 230 14.25 2.41 -16.77
CA LYS A 230 13.69 3.61 -17.39
C LYS A 230 12.66 4.30 -16.49
N LEU A 231 11.87 3.52 -15.75
CA LEU A 231 10.88 4.05 -14.82
C LEU A 231 11.54 4.75 -13.61
N ILE A 232 12.54 4.11 -12.98
CA ILE A 232 13.18 4.66 -11.77
C ILE A 232 14.06 5.87 -12.06
N THR A 233 14.55 6.02 -13.28
CA THR A 233 15.36 7.20 -13.68
C THR A 233 14.54 8.46 -13.89
N LEU A 234 13.21 8.38 -13.91
CA LEU A 234 12.35 9.56 -13.96
C LEU A 234 12.45 10.36 -12.65
N PRO A 235 12.80 11.66 -12.68
CA PRO A 235 13.02 12.44 -11.45
C PRO A 235 11.81 12.45 -10.51
N LYS A 236 10.60 12.54 -11.07
CA LYS A 236 9.36 12.52 -10.31
C LYS A 236 9.15 11.17 -9.62
N VAL A 237 9.43 10.06 -10.31
CA VAL A 237 9.35 8.71 -9.75
C VAL A 237 10.39 8.51 -8.65
N GLY A 238 11.62 8.99 -8.85
CA GLY A 238 12.66 8.94 -7.81
C GLY A 238 12.26 9.65 -6.52
N LEU A 239 11.59 10.80 -6.61
CA LEU A 239 11.06 11.50 -5.44
C LEU A 239 9.89 10.75 -4.79
N LEU A 240 8.98 10.17 -5.59
CA LEU A 240 7.88 9.34 -5.07
C LEU A 240 8.41 8.10 -4.36
N VAL A 241 9.44 7.46 -4.89
CA VAL A 241 10.16 6.36 -4.24
C VAL A 241 10.76 6.80 -2.90
N PHE A 242 11.35 7.96 -2.83
CA PHE A 242 11.89 8.51 -1.58
C PHE A 242 10.78 8.75 -0.54
N VAL A 243 9.60 9.21 -0.97
CA VAL A 243 8.41 9.33 -0.11
C VAL A 243 7.94 7.97 0.38
N ILE A 244 7.84 6.96 -0.49
CA ILE A 244 7.44 5.60 -0.09
C ILE A 244 8.39 5.04 0.96
N ASN A 245 9.69 5.12 0.73
CA ASN A 245 10.71 4.65 1.67
C ASN A 245 10.61 5.33 3.03
N SER A 246 10.39 6.64 3.04
CA SER A 246 10.21 7.42 4.27
C SER A 246 8.99 6.96 5.07
N LEU A 247 7.84 6.81 4.40
CA LEU A 247 6.59 6.40 5.04
C LEU A 247 6.63 4.95 5.54
N SER A 248 7.15 4.04 4.71
CA SER A 248 7.33 2.64 5.11
C SER A 248 8.31 2.50 6.29
N SER A 249 9.39 3.27 6.28
CA SER A 249 10.33 3.33 7.41
C SER A 249 9.68 3.87 8.69
N CYS A 250 8.77 4.83 8.57
CA CYS A 250 7.97 5.31 9.69
C CYS A 250 7.13 4.18 10.31
N PHE A 251 6.41 3.42 9.50
CA PHE A 251 5.65 2.27 10.02
C PHE A 251 6.55 1.21 10.63
N GLY A 252 7.59 0.80 9.92
CA GLY A 252 8.52 -0.21 10.40
C GLY A 252 9.27 0.19 11.69
N PHE A 253 9.51 1.48 11.90
CA PHE A 253 10.08 1.99 13.15
C PHE A 253 9.16 1.73 14.35
N LEU A 254 7.85 1.88 14.18
CA LEU A 254 6.90 1.73 15.29
C LEU A 254 6.81 0.30 15.80
N ASP A 255 6.91 -0.70 14.91
CA ASP A 255 6.73 -2.10 15.29
C ASP A 255 7.59 -2.53 16.49
N PRO A 256 8.92 -2.40 16.49
CA PRO A 256 9.74 -2.79 17.63
C PRO A 256 9.82 -1.73 18.74
N THR A 257 9.73 -0.44 18.40
CA THR A 257 10.08 0.63 19.34
C THR A 257 8.90 1.15 20.15
N LEU A 258 7.71 1.28 19.54
CA LEU A 258 6.54 1.82 20.21
C LEU A 258 6.05 0.91 21.35
N SER A 259 6.04 -0.41 21.13
CA SER A 259 5.63 -1.36 22.16
C SER A 259 6.52 -1.30 23.39
N LEU A 260 7.84 -1.23 23.21
CA LEU A 260 8.79 -1.08 24.30
C LEU A 260 8.58 0.25 25.04
N PHE A 261 8.46 1.34 24.31
CA PHE A 261 8.24 2.67 24.90
C PHE A 261 6.96 2.75 25.73
N VAL A 262 5.85 2.19 25.22
CA VAL A 262 4.58 2.18 25.94
C VAL A 262 4.63 1.32 27.20
N LEU A 263 5.29 0.18 27.14
CA LEU A 263 5.48 -0.70 28.30
C LEU A 263 6.35 -0.04 29.37
N GLU A 264 7.46 0.57 28.98
CA GLU A 264 8.41 1.21 29.91
C GLU A 264 7.89 2.51 30.49
N LYS A 265 7.27 3.36 29.67
CA LYS A 265 6.86 4.71 30.08
C LYS A 265 5.55 4.74 30.85
N PHE A 266 4.57 3.91 30.43
CA PHE A 266 3.21 3.93 30.97
C PHE A 266 2.88 2.70 31.83
N ASN A 267 3.80 1.74 31.96
CA ASN A 267 3.60 0.48 32.72
C ASN A 267 2.30 -0.24 32.36
N LEU A 268 1.91 -0.22 31.07
CA LEU A 268 0.69 -0.85 30.60
C LEU A 268 0.88 -2.37 30.47
N PRO A 269 -0.15 -3.18 30.79
CA PRO A 269 -0.13 -4.59 30.46
C PRO A 269 -0.02 -4.82 28.95
N ALA A 270 0.66 -5.89 28.52
CA ALA A 270 0.95 -6.17 27.12
C ALA A 270 -0.31 -6.19 26.21
N GLY A 271 -1.47 -6.57 26.73
CA GLY A 271 -2.73 -6.53 26.01
C GLY A 271 -3.19 -5.12 25.60
N TYR A 272 -2.86 -4.11 26.38
CA TYR A 272 -3.22 -2.72 26.06
C TYR A 272 -2.31 -2.12 24.99
N VAL A 273 -1.12 -2.65 24.78
CA VAL A 273 -0.21 -2.21 23.69
C VAL A 273 -0.87 -2.45 22.34
N GLY A 274 -1.55 -3.59 22.17
CA GLY A 274 -2.33 -3.88 20.96
C GLY A 274 -3.44 -2.86 20.69
N LEU A 275 -4.10 -2.36 21.73
CA LEU A 275 -5.11 -1.30 21.59
C LEU A 275 -4.51 0.05 21.17
N VAL A 276 -3.29 0.34 21.56
CA VAL A 276 -2.58 1.56 21.11
C VAL A 276 -2.31 1.49 19.61
N PHE A 277 -1.85 0.35 19.11
CA PHE A 277 -1.67 0.13 17.66
C PHE A 277 -2.99 0.11 16.89
N LEU A 278 -4.08 -0.33 17.52
CA LEU A 278 -5.41 -0.35 16.92
C LEU A 278 -5.85 1.04 16.45
N GLY A 279 -5.56 2.08 17.20
CA GLY A 279 -5.87 3.46 16.83
C GLY A 279 -5.23 3.87 15.50
N LEU A 280 -3.95 3.53 15.31
CA LEU A 280 -3.22 3.77 14.06
C LEU A 280 -3.82 2.97 12.89
N ALA A 281 -3.96 1.67 13.06
CA ALA A 281 -4.45 0.78 12.00
C ALA A 281 -5.89 1.11 11.57
N LEU A 282 -6.76 1.38 12.52
CA LEU A 282 -8.17 1.70 12.27
C LEU A 282 -8.32 3.05 11.55
N SER A 283 -7.61 4.08 12.00
CA SER A 283 -7.65 5.40 11.36
C SER A 283 -7.10 5.37 9.93
N TYR A 284 -6.02 4.63 9.70
CA TYR A 284 -5.47 4.37 8.37
C TYR A 284 -6.48 3.65 7.47
N ALA A 285 -7.06 2.54 7.93
CA ALA A 285 -8.01 1.74 7.16
C ALA A 285 -9.29 2.52 6.78
N ILE A 286 -9.82 3.34 7.69
CA ILE A 286 -11.02 4.15 7.42
C ILE A 286 -10.70 5.33 6.49
N SER A 287 -9.58 6.00 6.67
CA SER A 287 -9.23 7.19 5.88
C SER A 287 -8.76 6.85 4.45
N SER A 288 -8.15 5.68 4.25
CA SER A 288 -7.57 5.28 2.96
C SER A 288 -8.58 5.30 1.79
N PRO A 289 -9.79 4.72 1.87
CA PRO A 289 -10.76 4.80 0.78
C PRO A 289 -11.25 6.23 0.53
N LEU A 290 -11.32 7.07 1.55
CA LEU A 290 -11.72 8.47 1.41
C LEU A 290 -10.68 9.26 0.60
N PHE A 291 -9.40 9.09 0.92
CA PHE A 291 -8.32 9.71 0.15
C PHE A 291 -8.17 9.11 -1.24
N GLY A 292 -8.46 7.82 -1.41
CA GLY A 292 -8.54 7.18 -2.71
C GLY A 292 -9.61 7.83 -3.60
N LEU A 293 -10.81 7.99 -3.07
CA LEU A 293 -11.92 8.65 -3.76
C LEU A 293 -11.60 10.11 -4.11
N LEU A 294 -11.00 10.85 -3.18
CA LEU A 294 -10.57 12.24 -3.40
C LEU A 294 -9.50 12.32 -4.49
N SER A 295 -8.53 11.42 -4.45
CA SER A 295 -7.44 11.31 -5.42
C SER A 295 -7.93 11.02 -6.85
N ASP A 296 -8.94 10.17 -7.01
CA ASP A 296 -9.49 9.81 -8.31
C ASP A 296 -10.42 10.89 -8.87
N LYS A 297 -11.25 11.50 -8.01
CA LYS A 297 -12.16 12.60 -8.44
C LYS A 297 -11.43 13.89 -8.77
N MET A 298 -10.34 14.19 -8.06
CA MET A 298 -9.57 15.43 -8.20
C MET A 298 -8.08 15.14 -8.36
N PRO A 299 -7.61 14.68 -9.54
CA PRO A 299 -6.22 14.31 -9.76
C PRO A 299 -5.20 15.42 -9.44
N HIS A 300 -5.58 16.69 -9.59
CA HIS A 300 -4.73 17.84 -9.28
C HIS A 300 -4.44 17.98 -7.77
N VAL A 301 -5.29 17.41 -6.91
CA VAL A 301 -5.13 17.44 -5.44
C VAL A 301 -4.13 16.38 -4.97
N ARG A 302 -3.86 15.32 -5.75
CA ARG A 302 -2.90 14.25 -5.40
C ARG A 302 -1.57 14.79 -4.91
N LYS A 303 -1.02 15.77 -5.63
CA LYS A 303 0.26 16.40 -5.32
C LYS A 303 0.28 17.00 -3.92
N TRP A 304 -0.78 17.71 -3.56
CA TRP A 304 -0.92 18.33 -2.26
C TRP A 304 -1.20 17.33 -1.14
N LEU A 305 -1.97 16.27 -1.43
CA LEU A 305 -2.19 15.17 -0.49
C LEU A 305 -0.86 14.52 -0.09
N LEU A 306 -0.01 14.21 -1.08
CA LEU A 306 1.33 13.65 -0.85
C LEU A 306 2.19 14.54 0.05
N VAL A 307 2.26 15.83 -0.27
CA VAL A 307 3.10 16.79 0.46
C VAL A 307 2.58 17.01 1.88
N PHE A 308 1.30 17.33 2.04
CA PHE A 308 0.73 17.61 3.36
C PHE A 308 0.71 16.37 4.26
N GLY A 309 0.42 15.18 3.70
CA GLY A 309 0.47 13.94 4.45
C GLY A 309 1.86 13.67 5.04
N ASN A 310 2.93 13.87 4.27
CA ASN A 310 4.30 13.73 4.77
C ASN A 310 4.64 14.76 5.84
N LEU A 311 4.23 16.02 5.67
CA LEU A 311 4.48 17.08 6.64
C LEU A 311 3.77 16.81 7.97
N ILE A 312 2.51 16.36 7.90
CA ILE A 312 1.74 15.96 9.09
C ILE A 312 2.38 14.76 9.77
N THR A 313 2.82 13.76 9.00
CA THR A 313 3.56 12.60 9.54
C THR A 313 4.82 13.05 10.27
N ALA A 314 5.61 13.97 9.70
CA ALA A 314 6.78 14.52 10.34
C ALA A 314 6.45 15.17 11.69
N GLY A 315 5.38 15.98 11.74
CA GLY A 315 4.88 16.57 12.98
C GLY A 315 4.45 15.54 14.01
N CYS A 316 3.77 14.48 13.57
CA CYS A 316 3.35 13.38 14.44
C CYS A 316 4.56 12.70 15.12
N TYR A 317 5.64 12.44 14.37
CA TYR A 317 6.82 11.78 14.93
C TYR A 317 7.60 12.64 15.91
N VAL A 318 7.59 13.95 15.76
CA VAL A 318 8.16 14.88 16.75
C VAL A 318 7.36 14.90 18.05
N LEU A 319 6.05 14.69 17.97
CA LEU A 319 5.13 14.72 19.11
C LEU A 319 4.85 13.33 19.69
N LEU A 320 5.16 12.25 19.00
CA LEU A 320 4.87 10.87 19.40
C LEU A 320 5.60 10.47 20.69
N GLY A 321 6.90 10.78 20.75
CA GLY A 321 7.64 10.91 22.01
C GLY A 321 8.07 12.36 22.09
N PRO A 322 7.37 13.24 22.81
CA PRO A 322 7.68 14.66 22.75
C PRO A 322 9.15 14.89 23.02
N VAL A 323 9.83 15.48 22.03
CA VAL A 323 11.27 15.77 22.19
C VAL A 323 11.47 16.60 23.43
N PRO A 324 12.46 16.32 24.28
CA PRO A 324 12.68 17.04 25.54
C PRO A 324 12.74 18.57 25.41
N ILE A 325 13.12 19.08 24.25
CA ILE A 325 13.15 20.50 23.91
C ILE A 325 11.75 21.16 23.96
N LEU A 326 10.69 20.40 23.69
CA LEU A 326 9.33 20.94 23.68
C LEU A 326 8.73 21.08 25.09
N HIS A 327 9.38 20.53 26.13
CA HIS A 327 8.89 20.53 27.51
C HIS A 327 7.46 19.99 27.69
N ILE A 328 7.00 19.15 26.76
CA ILE A 328 5.68 18.50 26.80
C ILE A 328 5.85 17.15 27.52
N GLN A 329 5.01 16.89 28.51
CA GLN A 329 5.01 15.60 29.20
C GLN A 329 4.37 14.52 28.32
N SER A 330 5.00 13.35 28.25
CA SER A 330 4.44 12.18 27.55
C SER A 330 3.18 11.71 28.29
N GLN A 331 2.04 11.75 27.62
CA GLN A 331 0.76 11.26 28.12
C GLN A 331 0.15 10.25 27.18
N LEU A 332 -0.48 9.21 27.71
CA LEU A 332 -1.04 8.12 26.90
C LEU A 332 -2.11 8.60 25.92
N TRP A 333 -3.00 9.50 26.35
CA TRP A 333 -4.04 10.02 25.47
C TRP A 333 -3.46 10.83 24.31
N LEU A 334 -2.38 11.57 24.53
CA LEU A 334 -1.67 12.32 23.50
C LEU A 334 -1.02 11.37 22.51
N LEU A 335 -0.37 10.32 22.97
CA LEU A 335 0.22 9.27 22.14
C LEU A 335 -0.82 8.63 21.22
N VAL A 336 -1.96 8.22 21.75
CA VAL A 336 -3.05 7.60 20.98
C VAL A 336 -3.62 8.58 19.95
N LEU A 337 -3.83 9.86 20.35
CA LEU A 337 -4.31 10.88 19.42
C LEU A 337 -3.34 11.09 18.26
N ILE A 338 -2.04 11.17 18.54
CA ILE A 338 -1.01 11.34 17.52
C ILE A 338 -0.95 10.13 16.59
N LEU A 339 -1.10 8.91 17.11
CA LEU A 339 -1.16 7.69 16.29
C LEU A 339 -2.39 7.68 15.36
N VAL A 340 -3.54 8.14 15.83
CA VAL A 340 -4.74 8.31 14.99
C VAL A 340 -4.48 9.33 13.89
N VAL A 341 -3.91 10.48 14.19
CA VAL A 341 -3.54 11.50 13.20
C VAL A 341 -2.50 10.96 12.22
N HIS A 342 -1.53 10.19 12.70
CA HIS A 342 -0.53 9.54 11.85
C HIS A 342 -1.16 8.54 10.87
N GLY A 343 -2.13 7.72 11.32
CA GLY A 343 -2.86 6.80 10.43
C GLY A 343 -3.57 7.55 9.30
N ILE A 344 -4.23 8.67 9.61
CA ILE A 344 -4.88 9.52 8.61
C ILE A 344 -3.85 10.13 7.64
N SER A 345 -2.76 10.69 8.16
CA SER A 345 -1.71 11.32 7.33
C SER A 345 -0.99 10.33 6.44
N ALA A 346 -0.79 9.11 6.91
CA ALA A 346 -0.20 8.03 6.13
C ALA A 346 -1.11 7.62 4.97
N GLY A 347 -2.42 7.44 5.19
CA GLY A 347 -3.40 7.20 4.13
C GLY A 347 -3.42 8.33 3.10
N MET A 348 -3.33 9.58 3.56
CA MET A 348 -3.27 10.76 2.71
C MET A 348 -2.06 10.77 1.77
N SER A 349 -0.92 10.23 2.19
CA SER A 349 0.31 10.19 1.39
C SER A 349 0.48 8.91 0.59
N ILE A 350 0.16 7.74 1.15
CA ILE A 350 0.44 6.45 0.52
C ILE A 350 -0.51 6.19 -0.64
N ILE A 351 -1.81 6.41 -0.45
CA ILE A 351 -2.83 6.03 -1.42
C ILE A 351 -2.68 6.75 -2.77
N PRO A 352 -2.40 8.07 -2.84
CA PRO A 352 -2.20 8.73 -4.12
C PRO A 352 -0.88 8.40 -4.82
N THR A 353 0.06 7.75 -4.14
CA THR A 353 1.42 7.53 -4.67
C THR A 353 1.41 6.59 -5.87
N PHE A 354 0.68 5.47 -5.80
CA PHE A 354 0.60 4.51 -6.90
C PHE A 354 0.04 5.14 -8.19
N PRO A 355 -1.14 5.78 -8.20
CA PRO A 355 -1.66 6.43 -9.39
C PRO A 355 -0.81 7.62 -9.86
N GLU A 356 -0.07 8.28 -8.98
CA GLU A 356 0.84 9.36 -9.38
C GLU A 356 2.09 8.82 -10.10
N ILE A 357 2.65 7.68 -9.68
CA ILE A 357 3.71 6.98 -10.42
C ILE A 357 3.20 6.52 -11.77
N LEU A 358 1.99 5.95 -11.82
CA LEU A 358 1.37 5.47 -13.04
C LEU A 358 1.14 6.60 -14.04
N SER A 359 0.59 7.73 -13.61
CA SER A 359 0.42 8.91 -14.45
C SER A 359 1.75 9.44 -14.99
N CYS A 360 2.78 9.45 -14.13
CA CYS A 360 4.11 9.86 -14.57
C CYS A 360 4.71 8.90 -15.62
N ALA A 361 4.48 7.59 -15.48
CA ALA A 361 4.92 6.61 -16.47
C ALA A 361 4.24 6.86 -17.82
N TYR A 362 2.92 7.04 -17.86
CA TYR A 362 2.17 7.30 -19.07
C TYR A 362 2.58 8.62 -19.75
N GLU A 363 2.78 9.70 -18.97
CA GLU A 363 3.28 10.97 -19.48
C GLU A 363 4.68 10.87 -20.14
N ASN A 364 5.47 9.86 -19.77
CA ASN A 364 6.82 9.61 -20.30
C ASN A 364 6.89 8.48 -21.34
N GLY A 365 5.75 8.13 -21.95
CA GLY A 365 5.68 7.24 -23.10
C GLY A 365 5.68 5.75 -22.75
N PHE A 366 5.31 5.38 -21.54
CA PHE A 366 4.98 3.99 -21.20
C PHE A 366 3.60 3.65 -21.74
N GLU A 367 3.46 2.46 -22.32
CA GLU A 367 2.20 1.99 -22.87
C GLU A 367 1.18 1.69 -21.76
N GLU A 368 -0.09 2.00 -22.03
CA GLU A 368 -1.18 1.61 -21.13
C GLU A 368 -1.40 0.10 -21.22
N GLY A 369 -1.12 -0.61 -20.16
CA GLY A 369 -1.27 -2.07 -20.15
C GLY A 369 -0.76 -2.73 -18.88
N LEU A 370 -0.97 -4.04 -18.80
CA LEU A 370 -0.60 -4.85 -17.63
C LEU A 370 0.92 -4.84 -17.37
N SER A 371 1.73 -4.69 -18.42
CA SER A 371 3.18 -4.60 -18.30
C SER A 371 3.60 -3.38 -17.46
N THR A 372 3.11 -2.18 -17.80
CA THR A 372 3.39 -0.96 -17.04
C THR A 372 2.80 -1.01 -15.63
N LEU A 373 1.59 -1.55 -15.47
CA LEU A 373 0.97 -1.75 -14.17
C LEU A 373 1.78 -2.68 -13.28
N GLY A 374 2.32 -3.76 -13.84
CA GLY A 374 3.22 -4.68 -13.14
C GLY A 374 4.52 -4.02 -12.69
N LEU A 375 5.15 -3.22 -13.58
CA LEU A 375 6.35 -2.47 -13.22
C LEU A 375 6.10 -1.48 -12.09
N VAL A 376 5.01 -0.72 -12.14
CA VAL A 376 4.64 0.24 -11.09
C VAL A 376 4.32 -0.47 -9.77
N SER A 377 3.57 -1.56 -9.82
CA SER A 377 3.24 -2.38 -8.64
C SER A 377 4.48 -3.00 -8.00
N GLY A 378 5.35 -3.59 -8.83
CA GLY A 378 6.62 -4.17 -8.35
C GLY A 378 7.55 -3.11 -7.76
N LEU A 379 7.63 -1.93 -8.37
CA LEU A 379 8.39 -0.80 -7.83
C LEU A 379 7.86 -0.34 -6.48
N PHE A 380 6.54 -0.17 -6.38
CA PHE A 380 5.90 0.26 -5.14
C PHE A 380 6.17 -0.74 -4.01
N SER A 381 5.92 -2.03 -4.23
CA SER A 381 6.16 -3.09 -3.23
C SER A 381 7.62 -3.19 -2.85
N ALA A 382 8.54 -3.15 -3.82
CA ALA A 382 9.98 -3.21 -3.57
C ALA A 382 10.46 -2.04 -2.71
N MET A 383 10.01 -0.83 -3.04
CA MET A 383 10.40 0.36 -2.28
C MET A 383 9.77 0.42 -0.90
N TRP A 384 8.55 -0.12 -0.75
CA TRP A 384 7.93 -0.33 0.55
C TRP A 384 8.78 -1.24 1.43
N SER A 385 9.27 -2.35 0.89
CA SER A 385 10.11 -3.31 1.60
C SER A 385 11.47 -2.73 2.02
N VAL A 386 12.05 -1.83 1.22
CA VAL A 386 13.28 -1.10 1.62
C VAL A 386 13.04 -0.31 2.91
N GLY A 387 11.96 0.46 2.96
CA GLY A 387 11.62 1.23 4.17
C GLY A 387 11.29 0.32 5.35
N ALA A 388 10.54 -0.76 5.11
CA ALA A 388 10.20 -1.75 6.13
C ALA A 388 11.42 -2.48 6.71
N PHE A 389 12.52 -2.57 5.96
CA PHE A 389 13.80 -3.07 6.46
C PHE A 389 14.58 -2.01 7.23
N ILE A 390 14.69 -0.79 6.68
CA ILE A 390 15.48 0.30 7.28
C ILE A 390 14.84 0.79 8.60
N GLY A 391 13.51 0.92 8.64
CA GLY A 391 12.78 1.46 9.79
C GLY A 391 13.07 0.74 11.09
N PRO A 392 12.82 -0.56 11.19
CA PRO A 392 13.10 -1.33 12.40
C PRO A 392 14.58 -1.41 12.73
N THR A 393 15.44 -1.57 11.73
CA THR A 393 16.89 -1.75 11.90
C THR A 393 17.52 -0.47 12.46
N LEU A 394 17.32 0.65 11.77
CA LEU A 394 17.84 1.95 12.21
C LEU A 394 17.11 2.43 13.46
N GLY A 395 15.79 2.23 13.51
CA GLY A 395 14.96 2.63 14.64
C GLY A 395 15.34 1.94 15.94
N GLY A 396 15.55 0.63 15.91
CA GLY A 396 16.00 -0.15 17.06
C GLY A 396 17.39 0.29 17.56
N PHE A 397 18.33 0.53 16.63
CA PHE A 397 19.65 1.04 16.96
C PHE A 397 19.59 2.43 17.61
N LEU A 398 18.82 3.34 17.02
CA LEU A 398 18.67 4.70 17.57
C LEU A 398 17.95 4.68 18.92
N TYR A 399 16.91 3.84 19.07
CA TYR A 399 16.23 3.67 20.35
C TYR A 399 17.20 3.28 21.46
N GLU A 400 18.06 2.31 21.22
CA GLU A 400 19.06 1.84 22.19
C GLU A 400 20.09 2.92 22.57
N LYS A 401 20.51 3.76 21.59
CA LYS A 401 21.57 4.74 21.79
C LYS A 401 21.11 6.09 22.34
N ILE A 402 19.95 6.56 21.90
CA ILE A 402 19.49 7.95 22.18
C ILE A 402 18.06 8.02 22.74
N GLY A 403 17.39 6.87 22.93
CA GLY A 403 16.02 6.81 23.42
C GLY A 403 14.95 7.00 22.34
N PHE A 404 13.70 6.70 22.71
CA PHE A 404 12.55 6.74 21.80
C PHE A 404 12.29 8.12 21.24
N GLU A 405 12.33 9.15 22.09
CA GLU A 405 11.96 10.51 21.73
C GLU A 405 12.82 11.08 20.60
N TRP A 406 14.13 10.90 20.70
CA TRP A 406 15.09 11.35 19.67
C TRP A 406 15.07 10.45 18.43
N ALA A 407 14.91 9.14 18.61
CA ALA A 407 14.80 8.21 17.52
C ALA A 407 13.56 8.50 16.65
N ALA A 408 12.42 8.76 17.29
CA ALA A 408 11.19 9.18 16.61
C ALA A 408 11.37 10.52 15.88
N ALA A 409 12.03 11.49 16.51
CA ALA A 409 12.31 12.79 15.88
C ALA A 409 13.19 12.67 14.63
N ILE A 410 14.21 11.81 14.65
CA ILE A 410 15.06 11.54 13.46
C ILE A 410 14.25 10.89 12.36
N GLN A 411 13.37 9.95 12.69
CA GLN A 411 12.47 9.34 11.74
C GLN A 411 11.49 10.38 11.13
N GLY A 412 10.96 11.27 11.96
CA GLY A 412 10.14 12.40 11.53
C GLY A 412 10.90 13.39 10.64
N LEU A 413 12.18 13.61 10.88
CA LEU A 413 13.04 14.45 10.03
C LEU A 413 13.16 13.87 8.61
N TRP A 414 13.27 12.55 8.47
CA TRP A 414 13.27 11.91 7.16
C TRP A 414 11.94 12.16 6.42
N ALA A 415 10.81 11.99 7.09
CA ALA A 415 9.50 12.30 6.53
C ALA A 415 9.38 13.79 6.13
N LEU A 416 9.92 14.70 6.95
CA LEU A 416 9.95 16.14 6.66
C LEU A 416 10.76 16.44 5.39
N ILE A 417 11.97 15.90 5.27
CA ILE A 417 12.84 16.09 4.12
C ILE A 417 12.17 15.56 2.85
N SER A 418 11.55 14.38 2.90
CA SER A 418 10.85 13.80 1.75
C SER A 418 9.64 14.65 1.32
N GLY A 419 8.86 15.14 2.27
CA GLY A 419 7.72 16.02 2.02
C GLY A 419 8.12 17.37 1.44
N LEU A 420 9.16 18.00 1.98
CA LEU A 420 9.70 19.27 1.48
C LEU A 420 10.33 19.14 0.09
N ALA A 421 11.08 18.06 -0.17
CA ALA A 421 11.68 17.80 -1.47
C ALA A 421 10.59 17.62 -2.54
N MET A 422 9.53 16.88 -2.23
CA MET A 422 8.39 16.70 -3.13
C MET A 422 7.61 17.99 -3.35
N GLY A 423 7.39 18.77 -2.32
CA GLY A 423 6.74 20.09 -2.40
C GLY A 423 7.52 21.06 -3.26
N LEU A 424 8.83 21.16 -3.06
CA LEU A 424 9.72 21.99 -3.87
C LEU A 424 9.69 21.58 -5.35
N PHE A 425 9.72 20.27 -5.62
CA PHE A 425 9.63 19.76 -6.99
C PHE A 425 8.34 20.22 -7.68
N TYR A 426 7.18 20.08 -7.01
CA TYR A 426 5.90 20.50 -7.58
C TYR A 426 5.79 22.02 -7.79
N VAL A 427 6.34 22.82 -6.89
CA VAL A 427 6.37 24.27 -7.04
C VAL A 427 7.25 24.68 -8.25
N LEU A 428 8.42 24.05 -8.38
CA LEU A 428 9.32 24.30 -9.51
C LEU A 428 8.70 23.84 -10.85
N GLU A 429 8.04 22.70 -10.88
CA GLU A 429 7.31 22.20 -12.05
C GLU A 429 6.21 23.19 -12.47
N HIS A 430 5.41 23.66 -11.51
CA HIS A 430 4.36 24.64 -11.76
C HIS A 430 4.92 25.97 -12.30
N SER A 431 6.00 26.44 -11.73
CA SER A 431 6.68 27.67 -12.17
C SER A 431 7.25 27.56 -13.59
N ARG A 432 7.83 26.39 -13.93
CA ARG A 432 8.32 26.10 -15.29
C ARG A 432 7.19 26.03 -16.31
N ARG A 433 6.05 25.42 -15.97
CA ARG A 433 4.86 25.37 -16.83
C ARG A 433 4.33 26.79 -17.09
N ARG A 434 4.21 27.63 -16.07
CA ARG A 434 3.80 29.04 -16.22
C ARG A 434 4.72 29.84 -17.10
N ARG A 435 6.04 29.64 -17.04
CA ARG A 435 7.01 30.34 -17.88
C ARG A 435 6.94 29.92 -19.35
N ARG A 436 6.54 28.66 -19.64
CA ARG A 436 6.38 28.16 -21.02
C ARG A 436 5.06 28.62 -21.66
N CYS A 437 4.00 28.84 -20.90
CA CYS A 437 2.74 29.36 -21.45
C CYS A 437 2.75 30.87 -21.72
N LYS A 438 3.56 31.68 -21.02
CA LYS A 438 3.64 33.11 -21.24
C LYS A 438 4.14 33.56 -22.62
N PRO A 439 5.08 32.89 -23.31
CA PRO A 439 5.53 33.33 -24.64
C PRO A 439 4.51 33.14 -25.76
N GLN A 440 3.62 32.13 -25.64
CA GLN A 440 2.64 31.87 -26.71
C GLN A 440 1.47 32.86 -26.69
N ASP A 441 1.01 33.28 -25.51
CA ASP A 441 -0.08 34.26 -25.41
C ASP A 441 0.37 35.66 -25.86
N ILE A 442 1.66 36.01 -25.71
CA ILE A 442 2.20 37.31 -26.19
C ILE A 442 2.36 37.31 -27.71
N LEU A 443 2.81 36.20 -28.30
CA LEU A 443 2.96 36.08 -29.75
C LEU A 443 1.59 36.06 -30.46
N SER A 444 0.60 35.38 -29.95
CA SER A 444 -0.75 35.35 -30.52
C SER A 444 -1.44 36.72 -30.40
N THR A 445 -1.21 37.46 -29.33
CA THR A 445 -1.78 38.80 -29.15
C THR A 445 -1.08 39.85 -30.02
N GLU A 446 0.19 39.70 -30.34
CA GLU A 446 0.91 40.55 -31.28
C GLU A 446 0.53 40.24 -32.74
N GLU A 447 0.37 38.98 -33.11
CA GLU A 447 -0.13 38.58 -34.43
C GLU A 447 -1.57 39.06 -34.68
N GLU A 448 -2.44 38.98 -33.68
CA GLU A 448 -3.82 39.47 -33.76
C GLU A 448 -3.88 41.00 -33.85
N LYS A 449 -2.98 41.73 -33.17
CA LYS A 449 -2.86 43.17 -33.29
C LYS A 449 -2.27 43.60 -34.64
N THR A 450 -1.36 42.82 -35.22
CA THR A 450 -0.78 43.11 -36.54
C THR A 450 -1.77 42.84 -37.67
N ALA A 451 -2.68 41.87 -37.48
CA ALA A 451 -3.74 41.56 -38.44
C ALA A 451 -4.92 42.58 -38.44
N LEU A 452 -5.01 43.40 -37.39
CA LEU A 452 -6.06 44.45 -37.23
C LEU A 452 -5.62 45.85 -37.67
N LEU A 453 -4.42 46.01 -38.19
CA LEU A 453 -4.02 47.31 -38.82
C LEU A 453 -4.63 47.41 -40.22
N PRO A 454 -5.49 48.40 -40.52
CA PRO A 454 -6.07 48.55 -41.82
C PRO A 454 -4.97 48.90 -42.82
N HIS A 455 -4.89 48.18 -43.94
CA HIS A 455 -4.16 48.63 -45.12
C HIS A 455 -4.82 49.91 -45.64
N GLU A 456 -4.37 51.03 -45.13
CA GLU A 456 -4.57 52.28 -45.85
C GLU A 456 -3.37 52.46 -46.82
N LEU A 457 -3.66 52.23 -48.12
CA LEU A 457 -3.16 53.01 -49.25
C LEU A 457 -3.94 52.57 -50.49
#